data_7153b803171fddf20d1ccfa22a2a7930
#
_entry.id   7153b803171fddf20d1ccfa22a2a7930
#
_cell.length_a   1.000
_cell.length_b   1.000
_cell.length_c   1.000
_cell.angle_alpha   90.00
_cell.angle_beta   90.00
_cell.angle_gamma   90.00
#
_symmetry.space_group_name_H-M   'P 1'
#
loop_
_entity.id
_entity.type
_entity.pdbx_description
1 polymer ?
#
loop_
_entity_poly.entity_id
_entity_poly.type
_entity_poly.pdbx_seq_one_letter_code
_entity_poly.pdbx_strand_id
1 'polypeptide(L)'
;EKILSKTEIETVITTTIGDMLGTVKGGIVNFVIRKVKKMVPSYSISNCVKLKNILKENSGEKVETIELNKDDTAFLQYTGGTTGVSKGAELTHGNICANVSQVEAWIGENMNEGEEIIITALPLYHIFALTANCLTFFRYGAKNVLITNPRDMPKFCADLKKNPFTAITGVNTLFIGLMNQESFRNLDFKDLKLALGGGMAVQDVVAHEWKELTGCVLLEAYGLSETSPAATINPWNGQHKI
;
A
#
# COMPACT_ATOMS: atom_id res chain seq x y z
N GLU A 1 3.75 -2.26 24.92
CA GLU A 1 3.88 -2.65 26.33
C GLU A 1 3.99 -1.42 27.23
N LYS A 2 5.01 -0.56 27.07
CA LYS A 2 5.30 0.59 27.97
C LYS A 2 4.19 1.64 28.08
N ILE A 3 3.28 1.69 27.14
CA ILE A 3 2.19 2.69 27.08
C ILE A 3 0.83 2.11 27.45
N LEU A 4 0.66 0.79 27.48
CA LEU A 4 -0.64 0.14 27.70
C LEU A 4 -1.30 0.59 29.00
N SER A 5 -0.52 0.71 30.06
CA SER A 5 -1.02 1.19 31.37
C SER A 5 -1.47 2.67 31.38
N LYS A 6 -1.21 3.40 30.29
CA LYS A 6 -1.59 4.81 30.13
C LYS A 6 -2.69 5.01 29.08
N THR A 7 -3.30 3.92 28.64
CA THR A 7 -4.34 3.90 27.61
C THR A 7 -5.52 3.08 28.09
N GLU A 8 -6.67 3.31 27.49
CA GLU A 8 -7.91 2.55 27.74
C GLU A 8 -8.02 1.30 26.84
N ILE A 9 -6.89 0.79 26.34
CA ILE A 9 -6.86 -0.41 25.48
C ILE A 9 -7.15 -1.63 26.33
N GLU A 10 -8.27 -2.27 26.10
CA GLU A 10 -8.72 -3.47 26.83
C GLU A 10 -8.15 -4.75 26.20
N THR A 11 -8.06 -4.82 24.88
CA THR A 11 -7.66 -6.02 24.15
C THR A 11 -6.45 -5.74 23.27
N VAL A 12 -5.41 -6.56 23.40
CA VAL A 12 -4.23 -6.52 22.53
C VAL A 12 -4.20 -7.74 21.63
N ILE A 13 -4.27 -7.52 20.34
CA ILE A 13 -4.17 -8.57 19.33
C ILE A 13 -2.75 -8.57 18.76
N THR A 14 -2.09 -9.73 18.78
CA THR A 14 -0.76 -9.89 18.19
C THR A 14 -0.82 -10.76 16.94
N THR A 15 0.01 -10.41 15.97
CA THR A 15 0.22 -11.21 14.76
C THR A 15 1.71 -11.41 14.53
N THR A 16 2.07 -12.38 13.71
CA THR A 16 3.45 -12.63 13.27
C THR A 16 3.50 -12.66 11.75
N ILE A 17 4.67 -12.35 11.18
CA ILE A 17 4.85 -12.25 9.72
C ILE A 17 4.44 -13.54 9.00
N GLY A 18 4.60 -14.70 9.64
CA GLY A 18 4.28 -15.99 9.06
C GLY A 18 2.82 -16.45 9.26
N ASP A 19 1.98 -15.72 9.99
CA ASP A 19 0.65 -16.22 10.40
C ASP A 19 -0.26 -16.57 9.22
N MET A 20 -0.18 -15.81 8.12
CA MET A 20 -1.00 -16.01 6.92
C MET A 20 -0.31 -16.83 5.81
N LEU A 21 0.88 -17.40 6.08
CA LEU A 21 1.65 -18.20 5.12
C LEU A 21 1.38 -19.72 5.22
N GLY A 22 0.33 -20.10 5.93
CA GLY A 22 0.03 -21.51 6.26
C GLY A 22 0.90 -22.06 7.40
N THR A 23 0.63 -23.31 7.79
CA THR A 23 1.23 -23.88 9.03
C THR A 23 2.73 -24.11 8.91
N VAL A 24 3.18 -24.79 7.85
CA VAL A 24 4.58 -25.18 7.68
C VAL A 24 5.44 -23.96 7.33
N LYS A 25 5.12 -23.28 6.24
CA LYS A 25 5.89 -22.11 5.77
C LYS A 25 5.88 -21.00 6.81
N GLY A 26 4.72 -20.72 7.41
CA GLY A 26 4.58 -19.73 8.48
C GLY A 26 5.41 -20.06 9.71
N GLY A 27 5.44 -21.34 10.11
CA GLY A 27 6.26 -21.81 11.23
C GLY A 27 7.76 -21.57 10.99
N ILE A 28 8.26 -21.94 9.79
CA ILE A 28 9.66 -21.72 9.40
C ILE A 28 10.00 -20.23 9.41
N VAL A 29 9.17 -19.39 8.77
CA VAL A 29 9.39 -17.94 8.71
C VAL A 29 9.43 -17.33 10.11
N ASN A 30 8.48 -17.68 10.97
CA ASN A 30 8.43 -17.18 12.32
C ASN A 30 9.63 -17.62 13.16
N PHE A 31 10.07 -18.88 13.01
CA PHE A 31 11.27 -19.38 13.66
C PHE A 31 12.52 -18.60 13.23
N VAL A 32 12.72 -18.44 11.93
CA VAL A 32 13.87 -17.70 11.38
C VAL A 32 13.88 -16.25 11.88
N ILE A 33 12.75 -15.55 11.82
CA ILE A 33 12.65 -14.15 12.26
C ILE A 33 12.92 -13.99 13.75
N ARG A 34 12.36 -14.88 14.58
CA ARG A 34 12.47 -14.77 16.04
C ARG A 34 13.81 -15.32 16.58
N LYS A 35 14.24 -16.49 16.11
CA LYS A 35 15.38 -17.21 16.69
C LYS A 35 16.69 -16.97 15.96
N VAL A 36 16.65 -16.94 14.62
CA VAL A 36 17.87 -16.78 13.81
C VAL A 36 18.20 -15.30 13.65
N LYS A 37 17.25 -14.51 13.12
CA LYS A 37 17.47 -13.07 12.87
C LYS A 37 17.27 -12.18 14.09
N LYS A 38 16.64 -12.70 15.17
CA LYS A 38 16.35 -11.96 16.41
C LYS A 38 15.69 -10.60 16.17
N MET A 39 14.83 -10.51 15.17
CA MET A 39 14.19 -9.24 14.76
C MET A 39 12.99 -8.87 15.65
N VAL A 40 12.50 -9.80 16.45
CA VAL A 40 11.39 -9.55 17.38
C VAL A 40 11.96 -9.41 18.78
N PRO A 41 11.87 -8.23 19.40
CA PRO A 41 12.28 -8.03 20.79
C PRO A 41 11.39 -8.87 21.73
N SER A 42 11.92 -9.19 22.91
CA SER A 42 11.10 -9.80 23.96
C SER A 42 10.06 -8.80 24.48
N TYR A 43 8.86 -9.27 24.66
CA TYR A 43 7.76 -8.48 25.24
C TYR A 43 6.92 -9.36 26.17
N SER A 44 6.26 -8.74 27.14
CA SER A 44 5.29 -9.36 28.02
C SER A 44 4.04 -8.48 28.09
N ILE A 45 2.97 -8.94 27.44
CA ILE A 45 1.69 -8.22 27.39
C ILE A 45 0.65 -9.13 28.00
N SER A 46 0.07 -8.70 29.11
CA SER A 46 -1.08 -9.35 29.72
C SER A 46 -2.30 -9.23 28.80
N ASN A 47 -3.17 -10.24 28.79
CA ASN A 47 -4.39 -10.28 27.98
C ASN A 47 -4.15 -10.15 26.46
N CYS A 48 -3.03 -10.72 25.99
CA CYS A 48 -2.70 -10.70 24.58
C CYS A 48 -3.32 -11.91 23.86
N VAL A 49 -4.10 -11.63 22.83
CA VAL A 49 -4.75 -12.65 21.97
C VAL A 49 -4.02 -12.74 20.63
N LYS A 50 -3.86 -13.94 20.09
CA LYS A 50 -3.23 -14.14 18.78
C LYS A 50 -4.27 -14.00 17.68
N LEU A 51 -4.01 -13.15 16.68
CA LEU A 51 -4.90 -12.96 15.52
C LEU A 51 -5.31 -14.28 14.88
N LYS A 52 -4.37 -15.21 14.71
CA LYS A 52 -4.63 -16.53 14.12
C LYS A 52 -5.67 -17.34 14.90
N ASN A 53 -5.68 -17.24 16.23
CA ASN A 53 -6.66 -17.94 17.07
C ASN A 53 -8.04 -17.29 16.90
N ILE A 54 -8.12 -15.96 16.95
CA ILE A 54 -9.38 -15.22 16.74
C ILE A 54 -10.00 -15.59 15.38
N LEU A 55 -9.21 -15.56 14.30
CA LEU A 55 -9.68 -15.92 12.96
C LEU A 55 -10.17 -17.38 12.88
N LYS A 56 -9.52 -18.30 13.61
CA LYS A 56 -9.93 -19.71 13.64
C LYS A 56 -11.22 -19.92 14.44
N GLU A 57 -11.31 -19.31 15.61
CA GLU A 57 -12.43 -19.43 16.53
C GLU A 57 -13.71 -18.81 15.96
N ASN A 58 -13.58 -17.73 15.19
CA ASN A 58 -14.71 -17.01 14.58
C ASN A 58 -14.87 -17.33 13.07
N SER A 59 -14.30 -18.45 12.63
CA SER A 59 -14.42 -18.86 11.22
C SER A 59 -15.86 -19.26 10.90
N GLY A 60 -16.50 -18.51 10.01
CA GLY A 60 -17.91 -18.72 9.59
C GLY A 60 -18.93 -17.91 10.40
N GLU A 61 -18.50 -17.19 11.43
CA GLU A 61 -19.35 -16.24 12.13
C GLU A 61 -19.70 -15.06 11.23
N LYS A 62 -20.94 -14.58 11.31
CA LYS A 62 -21.35 -13.37 10.62
C LYS A 62 -21.00 -12.17 11.48
N VAL A 63 -20.28 -11.23 10.88
CA VAL A 63 -20.04 -9.92 11.49
C VAL A 63 -21.34 -9.13 11.44
N GLU A 64 -21.77 -8.57 12.57
CA GLU A 64 -22.88 -7.64 12.60
C GLU A 64 -22.57 -6.41 11.73
N THR A 65 -23.54 -6.02 10.92
CA THR A 65 -23.42 -4.82 10.11
C THR A 65 -23.59 -3.61 11.03
N ILE A 66 -22.53 -2.82 11.14
CA ILE A 66 -22.58 -1.53 11.83
C ILE A 66 -22.97 -0.46 10.81
N GLU A 67 -24.00 0.32 11.10
CA GLU A 67 -24.33 1.48 10.29
C GLU A 67 -23.27 2.58 10.51
N LEU A 68 -22.62 2.95 9.43
CA LEU A 68 -21.62 4.01 9.41
C LEU A 68 -22.15 5.20 8.63
N ASN A 69 -21.90 6.40 9.17
CA ASN A 69 -22.20 7.65 8.49
C ASN A 69 -20.94 8.16 7.76
N LYS A 70 -21.18 8.97 6.74
CA LYS A 70 -20.08 9.61 5.98
C LYS A 70 -19.17 10.47 6.85
N ASP A 71 -19.71 10.99 7.96
CA ASP A 71 -18.99 11.89 8.88
C ASP A 71 -18.28 11.14 10.02
N ASP A 72 -18.47 9.81 10.12
CA ASP A 72 -17.75 8.99 11.08
C ASP A 72 -16.26 8.90 10.71
N THR A 73 -15.39 8.94 11.71
CA THR A 73 -13.94 8.85 11.53
C THR A 73 -13.55 7.46 11.01
N ALA A 74 -12.95 7.41 9.83
CA ALA A 74 -12.41 6.17 9.26
C ALA A 74 -10.95 5.96 9.66
N PHE A 75 -10.11 7.01 9.60
CA PHE A 75 -8.69 6.94 9.90
C PHE A 75 -8.21 8.20 10.63
N LEU A 76 -7.30 7.99 11.58
CA LEU A 76 -6.46 9.04 12.14
C LEU A 76 -5.07 8.91 11.52
N GLN A 77 -4.82 9.65 10.45
CA GLN A 77 -3.57 9.60 9.71
C GLN A 77 -2.57 10.58 10.28
N TYR A 78 -1.62 10.06 11.05
CA TYR A 78 -0.57 10.89 11.65
C TYR A 78 0.45 11.36 10.62
N THR A 79 0.73 12.65 10.63
CA THR A 79 1.77 13.28 9.81
C THR A 79 3.00 13.58 10.65
N GLY A 80 4.18 13.42 10.06
CA GLY A 80 5.43 13.86 10.67
C GLY A 80 5.50 15.39 10.69
N GLY A 81 5.06 16.00 11.77
CA GLY A 81 5.19 17.45 11.96
C GLY A 81 6.64 17.87 12.06
N THR A 82 7.06 18.85 11.27
CA THR A 82 8.41 19.45 11.34
C THR A 82 8.64 20.32 12.58
N THR A 83 7.60 20.59 13.36
CA THR A 83 7.59 21.65 14.40
C THR A 83 7.04 21.23 15.77
N GLY A 84 7.06 19.94 16.14
CA GLY A 84 6.65 19.57 17.50
C GLY A 84 5.75 18.35 17.61
N VAL A 85 4.58 18.46 18.24
CA VAL A 85 3.66 17.35 18.51
C VAL A 85 3.10 16.82 17.19
N SER A 86 3.22 15.50 16.95
CA SER A 86 2.58 14.81 15.82
C SER A 86 1.09 15.13 15.77
N LYS A 87 0.61 15.53 14.59
CA LYS A 87 -0.81 15.79 14.34
C LYS A 87 -1.42 14.63 13.55
N GLY A 88 -2.58 14.18 13.95
CA GLY A 88 -3.37 13.20 13.19
C GLY A 88 -4.41 13.92 12.33
N ALA A 89 -4.33 13.75 11.03
CA ALA A 89 -5.42 14.16 10.14
C ALA A 89 -6.59 13.20 10.37
N GLU A 90 -7.74 13.73 10.73
CA GLU A 90 -8.98 12.98 10.85
C GLU A 90 -9.60 12.83 9.47
N LEU A 91 -9.68 11.60 8.99
CA LEU A 91 -10.25 11.26 7.69
C LEU A 91 -11.54 10.49 7.91
N THR A 92 -12.65 11.04 7.44
CA THR A 92 -13.96 10.41 7.57
C THR A 92 -14.17 9.35 6.47
N HIS A 93 -15.16 8.46 6.66
CA HIS A 93 -15.60 7.54 5.61
C HIS A 93 -15.97 8.28 4.33
N GLY A 94 -16.65 9.44 4.47
CA GLY A 94 -17.00 10.30 3.34
C GLY A 94 -15.79 10.81 2.57
N ASN A 95 -14.73 11.26 3.26
CA ASN A 95 -13.50 11.74 2.63
C ASN A 95 -12.84 10.63 1.80
N ILE A 96 -12.68 9.45 2.39
CA ILE A 96 -12.05 8.30 1.72
C ILE A 96 -12.88 7.85 0.51
N CYS A 97 -14.19 7.64 0.69
CA CYS A 97 -15.07 7.21 -0.39
C CYS A 97 -15.10 8.23 -1.54
N ALA A 98 -15.16 9.53 -1.23
CA ALA A 98 -15.13 10.58 -2.23
C ALA A 98 -13.83 10.55 -3.03
N ASN A 99 -12.68 10.42 -2.36
CA ASN A 99 -11.38 10.40 -3.02
C ASN A 99 -11.20 9.14 -3.88
N VAL A 100 -11.62 7.97 -3.40
CA VAL A 100 -11.63 6.72 -4.20
C VAL A 100 -12.49 6.92 -5.45
N SER A 101 -13.70 7.49 -5.33
CA SER A 101 -14.59 7.73 -6.48
C SER A 101 -14.02 8.76 -7.47
N GLN A 102 -13.33 9.79 -6.97
CA GLN A 102 -12.64 10.76 -7.84
C GLN A 102 -11.50 10.11 -8.62
N VAL A 103 -10.69 9.28 -7.96
CA VAL A 103 -9.62 8.52 -8.62
C VAL A 103 -10.21 7.53 -9.62
N GLU A 104 -11.28 6.81 -9.24
CA GLU A 104 -12.00 5.90 -10.14
C GLU A 104 -12.49 6.61 -11.41
N ALA A 105 -13.14 7.77 -11.25
CA ALA A 105 -13.60 8.56 -12.41
C ALA A 105 -12.44 9.03 -13.32
N TRP A 106 -11.24 9.18 -12.76
CA TRP A 106 -10.06 9.65 -13.51
C TRP A 106 -9.35 8.53 -14.25
N ILE A 107 -9.25 7.32 -13.65
CA ILE A 107 -8.52 6.19 -14.25
C ILE A 107 -9.43 5.12 -14.86
N GLY A 108 -10.73 5.13 -14.54
CA GLY A 108 -11.65 4.00 -14.73
C GLY A 108 -11.85 3.57 -16.18
N GLU A 109 -11.81 4.48 -17.14
CA GLU A 109 -11.93 4.14 -18.57
C GLU A 109 -10.86 3.16 -19.06
N ASN A 110 -9.74 3.05 -18.33
CA ASN A 110 -8.59 2.21 -18.71
C ASN A 110 -8.43 0.99 -17.81
N MET A 111 -9.31 0.81 -16.81
CA MET A 111 -9.23 -0.27 -15.82
C MET A 111 -10.40 -1.25 -15.96
N ASN A 112 -10.12 -2.53 -15.85
CA ASN A 112 -11.11 -3.61 -15.92
C ASN A 112 -11.35 -4.21 -14.54
N GLU A 113 -12.61 -4.33 -14.13
CA GLU A 113 -12.96 -4.97 -12.87
C GLU A 113 -12.53 -6.44 -12.84
N GLY A 114 -11.89 -6.86 -11.75
CA GLY A 114 -11.42 -8.24 -11.52
C GLY A 114 -10.14 -8.64 -12.26
N GLU A 115 -9.62 -7.81 -13.17
CA GLU A 115 -8.47 -8.18 -14.01
C GLU A 115 -7.17 -7.48 -13.63
N GLU A 116 -7.24 -6.39 -12.87
CA GLU A 116 -6.07 -5.56 -12.60
C GLU A 116 -5.13 -6.18 -11.56
N ILE A 117 -3.84 -5.91 -11.72
CA ILE A 117 -2.78 -6.31 -10.79
C ILE A 117 -1.96 -5.08 -10.45
N ILE A 118 -2.10 -4.59 -9.23
CA ILE A 118 -1.34 -3.44 -8.72
C ILE A 118 -0.14 -3.88 -7.90
N ILE A 119 1.02 -3.30 -8.20
CA ILE A 119 2.23 -3.44 -7.37
C ILE A 119 2.23 -2.40 -6.27
N THR A 120 2.23 -2.87 -5.04
CA THR A 120 2.25 -2.02 -3.84
C THR A 120 3.59 -2.16 -3.12
N ALA A 121 4.52 -1.28 -3.49
CA ALA A 121 5.83 -1.17 -2.88
C ALA A 121 5.89 -0.07 -1.80
N LEU A 122 4.89 0.78 -1.73
CA LEU A 122 4.73 1.79 -0.70
C LEU A 122 4.04 1.20 0.53
N PRO A 123 4.37 1.66 1.75
CA PRO A 123 3.77 1.11 2.96
C PRO A 123 2.29 1.49 3.09
N LEU A 124 1.44 0.48 3.37
CA LEU A 124 -0.02 0.67 3.48
C LEU A 124 -0.46 1.57 4.65
N TYR A 125 0.41 1.83 5.62
CA TYR A 125 0.12 2.81 6.67
C TYR A 125 0.28 4.27 6.19
N HIS A 126 0.83 4.49 5.02
CA HIS A 126 0.87 5.81 4.38
C HIS A 126 -0.38 5.99 3.52
N ILE A 127 -1.04 7.14 3.65
CA ILE A 127 -2.33 7.41 3.00
C ILE A 127 -2.28 7.22 1.47
N PHE A 128 -1.15 7.51 0.83
CA PHE A 128 -0.98 7.29 -0.61
C PHE A 128 -1.21 5.80 -0.97
N ALA A 129 -0.48 4.89 -0.31
CA ALA A 129 -0.66 3.47 -0.60
C ALA A 129 -2.00 2.93 -0.07
N LEU A 130 -2.49 3.42 1.07
CA LEU A 130 -3.77 3.02 1.61
C LEU A 130 -4.91 3.31 0.62
N THR A 131 -5.02 4.53 0.13
CA THR A 131 -6.12 4.91 -0.76
C THR A 131 -5.84 4.52 -2.20
N ALA A 132 -4.71 4.96 -2.79
CA ALA A 132 -4.47 4.77 -4.22
C ALA A 132 -4.18 3.31 -4.60
N ASN A 133 -3.51 2.52 -3.73
CA ASN A 133 -3.24 1.12 -4.04
C ASN A 133 -4.29 0.19 -3.42
N CYS A 134 -4.49 0.27 -2.09
CA CYS A 134 -5.33 -0.69 -1.41
C CYS A 134 -6.81 -0.45 -1.71
N LEU A 135 -7.36 0.69 -1.33
CA LEU A 135 -8.81 0.93 -1.40
C LEU A 135 -9.31 1.09 -2.84
N THR A 136 -8.60 1.86 -3.68
CA THR A 136 -8.99 2.04 -5.10
C THR A 136 -8.96 0.71 -5.83
N PHE A 137 -7.87 -0.07 -5.73
CA PHE A 137 -7.79 -1.35 -6.43
C PHE A 137 -8.64 -2.45 -5.77
N PHE A 138 -8.95 -2.34 -4.47
CA PHE A 138 -9.96 -3.19 -3.85
C PHE A 138 -11.35 -2.93 -4.44
N ARG A 139 -11.70 -1.69 -4.72
CA ARG A 139 -12.94 -1.31 -5.39
C ARG A 139 -13.08 -1.96 -6.78
N TYR A 140 -11.97 -2.13 -7.51
CA TYR A 140 -11.92 -2.85 -8.78
C TYR A 140 -11.86 -4.39 -8.63
N GLY A 141 -11.85 -4.96 -7.43
CA GLY A 141 -11.63 -6.39 -7.25
C GLY A 141 -10.25 -6.87 -7.71
N ALA A 142 -9.27 -5.96 -7.75
CA ALA A 142 -7.96 -6.20 -8.29
C ALA A 142 -7.05 -6.98 -7.34
N LYS A 143 -6.06 -7.66 -7.89
CA LYS A 143 -4.99 -8.31 -7.13
C LYS A 143 -3.96 -7.29 -6.68
N ASN A 144 -3.76 -7.18 -5.36
CA ASN A 144 -2.74 -6.31 -4.77
C ASN A 144 -1.48 -7.13 -4.42
N VAL A 145 -0.36 -6.86 -5.09
CA VAL A 145 0.93 -7.53 -4.87
C VAL A 145 1.78 -6.70 -3.92
N LEU A 146 1.87 -7.14 -2.67
CA LEU A 146 2.60 -6.42 -1.61
C LEU A 146 4.10 -6.70 -1.67
N ILE A 147 4.90 -5.67 -1.91
CA ILE A 147 6.37 -5.74 -1.87
C ILE A 147 6.84 -5.31 -0.48
N THR A 148 7.16 -6.28 0.35
CA THR A 148 7.49 -6.04 1.77
C THR A 148 8.85 -5.41 2.00
N ASN A 149 9.77 -5.52 1.05
CA ASN A 149 11.08 -4.88 1.10
C ASN A 149 11.48 -4.32 -0.28
N PRO A 150 11.05 -3.12 -0.64
CA PRO A 150 11.35 -2.52 -1.94
C PRO A 150 12.82 -2.12 -2.11
N ARG A 151 13.64 -2.18 -1.04
CA ARG A 151 15.09 -1.95 -1.12
C ARG A 151 15.87 -3.15 -1.65
N ASP A 152 15.30 -4.34 -1.55
CA ASP A 152 15.85 -5.57 -2.15
C ASP A 152 15.42 -5.63 -3.62
N MET A 153 16.09 -4.84 -4.46
CA MET A 153 15.77 -4.70 -5.88
C MET A 153 15.81 -6.02 -6.66
N PRO A 154 16.81 -6.91 -6.46
CA PRO A 154 16.80 -8.20 -7.14
C PRO A 154 15.57 -9.04 -6.84
N LYS A 155 15.16 -9.11 -5.57
CA LYS A 155 13.95 -9.80 -5.17
C LYS A 155 12.70 -9.10 -5.69
N PHE A 156 12.66 -7.78 -5.65
CA PHE A 156 11.55 -7.01 -6.17
C PHE A 156 11.33 -7.29 -7.66
N CYS A 157 12.39 -7.23 -8.48
CA CYS A 157 12.30 -7.56 -9.90
C CYS A 157 11.85 -9.02 -10.14
N ALA A 158 12.30 -9.96 -9.30
CA ALA A 158 11.84 -11.35 -9.37
C ALA A 158 10.35 -11.50 -9.03
N ASP A 159 9.82 -10.68 -8.11
CA ASP A 159 8.40 -10.66 -7.78
C ASP A 159 7.57 -10.00 -8.89
N LEU A 160 8.07 -8.93 -9.55
CA LEU A 160 7.47 -8.34 -10.74
C LEU A 160 7.37 -9.34 -11.89
N LYS A 161 8.45 -10.09 -12.16
CA LYS A 161 8.47 -11.11 -13.22
C LYS A 161 7.41 -12.20 -13.02
N LYS A 162 7.07 -12.53 -11.77
CA LYS A 162 6.06 -13.56 -11.43
C LYS A 162 4.63 -13.02 -11.50
N ASN A 163 4.45 -11.73 -11.47
CA ASN A 163 3.14 -11.09 -11.45
C ASN A 163 3.09 -10.07 -12.60
N PRO A 164 2.62 -10.47 -13.80
CA PRO A 164 2.38 -9.52 -14.88
C PRO A 164 1.42 -8.45 -14.36
N PHE A 165 1.95 -7.25 -14.14
CA PHE A 165 1.22 -6.20 -13.46
C PHE A 165 0.68 -5.17 -14.45
N THR A 166 -0.50 -4.65 -14.13
CA THR A 166 -1.18 -3.64 -14.94
C THR A 166 -1.01 -2.23 -14.38
N ALA A 167 -0.64 -2.15 -13.09
CA ALA A 167 -0.47 -0.87 -12.41
C ALA A 167 0.68 -0.89 -11.41
N ILE A 168 1.36 0.23 -11.25
CA ILE A 168 2.40 0.44 -10.24
C ILE A 168 2.35 1.88 -9.73
N THR A 169 2.50 2.05 -8.42
CA THR A 169 2.70 3.36 -7.81
C THR A 169 4.05 3.43 -7.13
N GLY A 170 4.62 4.61 -7.06
CA GLY A 170 5.92 4.79 -6.42
C GLY A 170 6.30 6.23 -6.19
N VAL A 171 7.47 6.40 -5.59
CA VAL A 171 8.17 7.68 -5.51
C VAL A 171 9.29 7.71 -6.56
N ASN A 172 9.76 8.88 -6.92
CA ASN A 172 10.79 9.09 -7.95
C ASN A 172 11.99 8.13 -7.80
N THR A 173 12.51 7.95 -6.58
CA THR A 173 13.66 7.08 -6.30
C THR A 173 13.37 5.60 -6.53
N LEU A 174 12.11 5.16 -6.41
CA LEU A 174 11.72 3.79 -6.68
C LEU A 174 11.81 3.48 -8.17
N PHE A 175 11.29 4.37 -9.02
CA PHE A 175 11.35 4.24 -10.47
C PHE A 175 12.79 4.22 -10.97
N ILE A 176 13.65 5.13 -10.47
CA ILE A 176 15.09 5.13 -10.76
C ILE A 176 15.72 3.79 -10.35
N GLY A 177 15.42 3.31 -9.14
CA GLY A 177 15.96 2.05 -8.64
C GLY A 177 15.58 0.84 -9.51
N LEU A 178 14.35 0.79 -10.00
CA LEU A 178 13.87 -0.26 -10.90
C LEU A 178 14.53 -0.17 -12.27
N MET A 179 14.56 0.99 -12.90
CA MET A 179 15.15 1.18 -14.22
C MET A 179 16.66 0.89 -14.25
N ASN A 180 17.36 1.03 -13.12
CA ASN A 180 18.76 0.66 -12.98
C ASN A 180 19.00 -0.86 -12.88
N GLN A 181 17.95 -1.69 -12.82
CA GLN A 181 18.07 -3.14 -12.79
C GLN A 181 17.92 -3.72 -14.19
N GLU A 182 18.93 -4.43 -14.67
CA GLU A 182 18.85 -5.14 -15.96
C GLU A 182 17.69 -6.13 -16.00
N SER A 183 17.43 -6.83 -14.88
CA SER A 183 16.30 -7.74 -14.73
C SER A 183 14.93 -7.08 -14.85
N PHE A 184 14.81 -5.78 -14.50
CA PHE A 184 13.60 -4.98 -14.71
C PHE A 184 13.50 -4.56 -16.18
N ARG A 185 14.59 -4.08 -16.78
CA ARG A 185 14.62 -3.63 -18.19
C ARG A 185 14.25 -4.74 -19.17
N ASN A 186 14.44 -5.98 -18.78
CA ASN A 186 14.10 -7.17 -19.58
C ASN A 186 12.70 -7.74 -19.30
N LEU A 187 11.84 -7.05 -18.53
CA LEU A 187 10.45 -7.45 -18.33
C LEU A 187 9.58 -7.13 -19.56
N ASP A 188 8.49 -7.87 -19.70
CA ASP A 188 7.43 -7.56 -20.63
C ASP A 188 6.43 -6.58 -19.97
N PHE A 189 6.27 -5.39 -20.53
CA PHE A 189 5.40 -4.33 -20.02
C PHE A 189 4.10 -4.15 -20.81
N LYS A 190 3.77 -5.10 -21.71
CA LYS A 190 2.59 -4.98 -22.58
C LYS A 190 1.27 -4.80 -21.84
N ASP A 191 1.17 -5.33 -20.61
CA ASP A 191 -0.04 -5.25 -19.78
C ASP A 191 -0.02 -4.04 -18.83
N LEU A 192 1.10 -3.29 -18.75
CA LEU A 192 1.22 -2.11 -17.89
C LEU A 192 0.42 -0.94 -18.45
N LYS A 193 -0.64 -0.58 -17.75
CA LYS A 193 -1.58 0.49 -18.12
C LYS A 193 -1.33 1.77 -17.31
N LEU A 194 -1.01 1.65 -16.03
CA LEU A 194 -0.87 2.77 -15.09
C LEU A 194 0.46 2.75 -14.36
N ALA A 195 1.21 3.81 -14.48
CA ALA A 195 2.33 4.13 -13.60
C ALA A 195 2.09 5.50 -12.95
N LEU A 196 2.07 5.58 -11.62
CA LEU A 196 1.74 6.80 -10.89
C LEU A 196 2.85 7.14 -9.88
N GLY A 197 3.48 8.27 -10.08
CA GLY A 197 4.45 8.86 -9.18
C GLY A 197 3.80 9.89 -8.25
N GLY A 198 4.16 9.87 -6.97
CA GLY A 198 3.64 10.83 -6.01
C GLY A 198 4.48 10.90 -4.73
N GLY A 199 4.05 11.74 -3.78
CA GLY A 199 4.77 11.98 -2.53
C GLY A 199 6.01 12.86 -2.66
N MET A 200 6.55 13.00 -3.85
CA MET A 200 7.61 13.93 -4.28
C MET A 200 7.41 14.21 -5.77
N ALA A 201 7.92 15.33 -6.25
CA ALA A 201 7.93 15.63 -7.68
C ALA A 201 8.62 14.53 -8.47
N VAL A 202 8.02 14.14 -9.58
CA VAL A 202 8.62 13.23 -10.56
C VAL A 202 9.54 14.06 -11.46
N GLN A 203 10.79 13.64 -11.59
CA GLN A 203 11.73 14.34 -12.47
C GLN A 203 11.43 13.99 -13.93
N ASP A 204 11.45 14.99 -14.82
CA ASP A 204 11.19 14.84 -16.24
C ASP A 204 12.04 13.73 -16.89
N VAL A 205 13.33 13.69 -16.57
CA VAL A 205 14.25 12.68 -17.07
C VAL A 205 13.82 11.27 -16.66
N VAL A 206 13.29 11.10 -15.43
CA VAL A 206 12.80 9.81 -14.95
C VAL A 206 11.50 9.41 -15.64
N ALA A 207 10.58 10.36 -15.81
CA ALA A 207 9.32 10.11 -16.51
C ALA A 207 9.56 9.74 -17.98
N HIS A 208 10.52 10.41 -18.63
CA HIS A 208 10.88 10.16 -20.01
C HIS A 208 11.54 8.78 -20.20
N GLU A 209 12.56 8.45 -19.39
CA GLU A 209 13.21 7.14 -19.43
C GLU A 209 12.24 6.00 -19.11
N TRP A 210 11.34 6.20 -18.14
CA TRP A 210 10.29 5.24 -17.82
C TRP A 210 9.39 4.96 -19.03
N LYS A 211 8.92 6.01 -19.70
CA LYS A 211 8.07 5.89 -20.89
C LYS A 211 8.79 5.20 -22.04
N GLU A 212 10.05 5.56 -22.30
CA GLU A 212 10.86 4.90 -23.32
C GLU A 212 11.05 3.41 -23.07
N LEU A 213 11.28 3.04 -21.79
CA LEU A 213 11.52 1.66 -21.41
C LEU A 213 10.24 0.82 -21.40
N THR A 214 9.15 1.35 -20.87
CA THR A 214 7.93 0.57 -20.58
C THR A 214 6.80 0.79 -21.59
N GLY A 215 6.85 1.86 -22.37
CA GLY A 215 5.74 2.32 -23.20
C GLY A 215 4.61 3.01 -22.43
N CYS A 216 4.59 2.90 -21.09
CA CYS A 216 3.59 3.48 -20.21
C CYS A 216 4.03 4.86 -19.72
N VAL A 217 3.12 5.83 -19.75
CA VAL A 217 3.39 7.17 -19.22
C VAL A 217 3.46 7.11 -17.69
N LEU A 218 4.50 7.69 -17.09
CA LEU A 218 4.57 7.89 -15.66
C LEU A 218 3.82 9.17 -15.30
N LEU A 219 2.60 9.00 -14.79
CA LEU A 219 1.76 10.12 -14.36
C LEU A 219 2.24 10.66 -13.00
N GLU A 220 2.16 11.96 -12.83
CA GLU A 220 2.42 12.59 -11.53
C GLU A 220 1.12 12.88 -10.80
N ALA A 221 1.13 12.59 -9.48
CA ALA A 221 0.06 12.91 -8.56
C ALA A 221 0.57 13.74 -7.39
N TYR A 222 -0.15 14.78 -7.05
CA TYR A 222 0.07 15.56 -5.85
C TYR A 222 -1.04 15.32 -4.85
N GLY A 223 -0.67 15.25 -3.57
CA GLY A 223 -1.61 15.08 -2.47
C GLY A 223 -0.96 15.20 -1.11
N LEU A 224 -1.81 15.22 -0.10
CA LEU A 224 -1.48 15.34 1.32
C LEU A 224 -2.26 14.29 2.10
N SER A 225 -1.86 14.01 3.34
CA SER A 225 -2.68 13.16 4.22
C SER A 225 -4.08 13.74 4.40
N GLU A 226 -4.17 15.07 4.50
CA GLU A 226 -5.40 15.82 4.67
C GLU A 226 -6.30 15.85 3.43
N THR A 227 -5.80 15.44 2.25
CA THR A 227 -6.60 15.36 1.01
C THR A 227 -7.05 13.93 0.66
N SER A 228 -6.74 12.93 1.47
CA SER A 228 -7.25 11.54 1.45
C SER A 228 -6.78 10.56 0.34
N PRO A 229 -5.66 10.64 -0.36
CA PRO A 229 -4.62 11.66 -0.42
C PRO A 229 -4.68 12.54 -1.67
N ALA A 230 -5.36 12.10 -2.76
CA ALA A 230 -5.21 12.69 -4.09
C ALA A 230 -5.89 14.06 -4.19
N ALA A 231 -5.11 15.11 -4.44
CA ALA A 231 -5.61 16.44 -4.74
C ALA A 231 -5.61 16.69 -6.25
N THR A 232 -4.53 16.29 -6.94
CA THR A 232 -4.41 16.39 -8.41
C THR A 232 -3.70 15.18 -8.98
N ILE A 233 -4.06 14.80 -10.19
CA ILE A 233 -3.39 13.75 -10.98
C ILE A 233 -3.27 14.27 -12.41
N ASN A 234 -2.10 14.13 -13.03
CA ASN A 234 -1.92 14.48 -14.42
C ASN A 234 -2.84 13.64 -15.33
N PRO A 235 -3.35 14.22 -16.42
CA PRO A 235 -4.25 13.52 -17.32
C PRO A 235 -3.58 12.36 -18.02
N TRP A 236 -4.34 11.29 -18.24
CA TRP A 236 -3.87 10.03 -18.85
C TRP A 236 -3.34 10.21 -20.28
N ASN A 237 -3.84 11.20 -21.01
CA ASN A 237 -3.43 11.48 -22.38
C ASN A 237 -2.02 12.10 -22.52
N GLY A 238 -1.28 12.19 -21.44
CA GLY A 238 0.12 12.61 -21.45
C GLY A 238 0.37 14.10 -21.67
N GLN A 239 -0.65 14.94 -21.53
CA GLN A 239 -0.42 16.39 -21.43
C GLN A 239 0.10 16.70 -20.04
N HIS A 240 1.43 16.56 -19.89
CA HIS A 240 2.08 16.90 -18.63
C HIS A 240 2.26 18.41 -18.54
N LYS A 241 1.80 18.98 -17.43
CA LYS A 241 2.41 20.19 -16.87
C LYS A 241 3.15 19.71 -15.62
N ILE A 242 4.42 19.49 -15.75
CA ILE A 242 5.34 19.37 -14.65
C ILE A 242 5.76 20.76 -14.24
#